data_fccb677f9dda5227553f520b6672c18e
#
_entry.id   fccb677f9dda5227553f520b6672c18e
#
_cell.length_a   1.000
_cell.length_b   1.000
_cell.length_c   1.000
_cell.angle_alpha   90.00
_cell.angle_beta   90.00
_cell.angle_gamma   90.00
#
_symmetry.space_group_name_H-M   'P 1'
#
loop_
_entity.id
_entity.type
_entity.pdbx_description
1 polymer ?
#
loop_
_entity_poly.entity_id
_entity_poly.type
_entity_poly.pdbx_seq_one_letter_code
_entity_poly.pdbx_strand_id
1 'polypeptide(L)'
;MGPGMVGGYGVAPTAPAGTSVRMAGSRFEPATITTAPGQIVRWFNDDTAAHTVSASDGTWDSGNLPPGASFERRFDVPGTFPYVCVYHPGMAGTVLVTAP
;
A
#
# COMPACT_ATOMS: atom_id res chain seq x y z
N MET A 1 -7.28 25.62 -9.48
CA MET A 1 -6.50 25.22 -9.84
C MET A 1 -6.03 24.77 -9.99
N GLY A 2 -6.64 25.10 -9.45
CA GLY A 2 -5.91 24.75 -9.86
C GLY A 2 -5.81 24.34 -9.70
N PRO A 3 -6.21 24.62 -9.47
CA PRO A 3 -5.78 24.15 -9.64
C PRO A 3 -5.73 23.50 -9.70
N GLY A 4 -6.28 23.70 -9.49
CA GLY A 4 -5.83 23.08 -9.92
C GLY A 4 -5.98 22.43 -9.69
N MET A 5 -6.40 22.47 -9.57
CA MET A 5 -6.02 21.81 -9.76
C MET A 5 -5.92 21.28 -10.00
N VAL A 6 -6.38 21.63 -9.97
CA VAL A 6 -5.84 21.08 -10.49
C VAL A 6 -5.78 20.41 -10.78
N GLY A 7 -6.20 20.61 -10.75
CA GLY A 7 -5.71 20.02 -11.28
C GLY A 7 -5.78 19.33 -11.21
N GLY A 8 -6.06 19.41 -11.16
CA GLY A 8 -5.64 18.88 -11.34
C GLY A 8 -5.61 18.35 -11.08
N TYR A 9 -6.05 18.50 -11.17
CA TYR A 9 -5.55 17.89 -10.98
C TYR A 9 -5.49 17.46 -10.61
N GLY A 10 -6.23 17.81 -10.92
CA GLY A 10 -6.17 17.32 -10.44
C GLY A 10 -5.74 16.61 -10.06
N VAL A 11 -5.85 16.81 -9.87
CA VAL A 11 -5.01 15.93 -9.17
C VAL A 11 -5.77 14.90 -8.40
N ALA A 12 -5.63 13.66 -8.78
CA ALA A 12 -5.99 12.62 -7.88
C ALA A 12 -5.36 12.94 -6.53
N PRO A 13 -6.07 12.78 -5.43
CA PRO A 13 -5.39 12.91 -4.16
C PRO A 13 -4.28 11.89 -4.14
N THR A 14 -3.06 12.36 -4.16
CA THR A 14 -1.93 11.51 -3.98
C THR A 14 -1.88 11.09 -2.52
N ALA A 15 -1.47 9.87 -2.27
CA ALA A 15 -1.21 9.44 -0.91
C ALA A 15 -0.18 10.39 -0.30
N PRO A 16 -0.36 10.83 0.96
CA PRO A 16 0.67 11.59 1.63
C PRO A 16 1.97 10.82 1.68
N ALA A 17 3.06 11.55 1.80
CA ALA A 17 4.36 10.91 1.95
C ALA A 17 4.31 9.94 3.13
N GLY A 18 4.83 8.72 2.92
CA GLY A 18 4.83 7.68 3.94
C GLY A 18 3.68 6.70 3.84
N THR A 19 2.72 6.93 2.93
CA THR A 19 1.60 6.00 2.74
C THR A 19 1.74 5.17 1.47
N SER A 20 2.90 5.16 0.87
CA SER A 20 3.19 4.36 -0.31
C SER A 20 4.22 3.30 0.01
N VAL A 21 4.00 2.09 -0.48
CA VAL A 21 4.89 0.96 -0.33
C VAL A 21 5.30 0.49 -1.71
N ARG A 22 6.58 0.28 -1.90
CA ARG A 22 7.15 -0.23 -3.13
C ARG A 22 7.48 -1.71 -2.94
N MET A 23 7.23 -2.52 -3.96
CA MET A 23 7.67 -3.92 -3.96
C MET A 23 8.85 -4.04 -4.91
N ALA A 24 10.00 -4.41 -4.38
CA ALA A 24 11.22 -4.56 -5.15
C ALA A 24 12.13 -5.55 -4.43
N GLY A 25 12.86 -6.36 -5.21
CA GLY A 25 13.74 -7.37 -4.64
C GLY A 25 13.01 -8.37 -3.76
N SER A 26 11.76 -8.67 -4.07
CA SER A 26 10.89 -9.54 -3.30
C SER A 26 10.74 -9.06 -1.85
N ARG A 27 10.63 -7.75 -1.66
CA ARG A 27 10.42 -7.13 -0.35
C ARG A 27 9.44 -5.98 -0.48
N PHE A 28 8.73 -5.71 0.63
CA PHE A 28 7.94 -4.49 0.77
C PHE A 28 8.84 -3.40 1.37
N GLU A 29 8.89 -2.24 0.72
CA GLU A 29 9.75 -1.12 1.13
C GLU A 29 8.94 0.16 1.23
N PRO A 30 8.83 0.75 2.42
CA PRO A 30 9.34 0.23 3.69
C PRO A 30 8.52 -0.96 4.17
N ALA A 31 9.09 -1.78 5.02
CA ALA A 31 8.40 -2.96 5.56
C ALA A 31 7.28 -2.58 6.53
N THR A 32 7.44 -1.46 7.21
CA THR A 32 6.42 -0.94 8.13
C THR A 32 6.15 0.51 7.80
N ILE A 33 4.87 0.86 7.66
CA ILE A 33 4.47 2.26 7.50
C ILE A 33 3.45 2.61 8.56
N THR A 34 3.42 3.89 8.92
CA THR A 34 2.47 4.44 9.87
C THR A 34 1.58 5.43 9.15
N THR A 35 0.29 5.34 9.36
CA THR A 35 -0.67 6.25 8.75
C THR A 35 -1.79 6.56 9.75
N ALA A 36 -2.71 7.43 9.37
CA ALA A 36 -3.84 7.84 10.19
C ALA A 36 -5.13 7.21 9.67
N PRO A 37 -6.18 7.11 10.51
CA PRO A 37 -7.48 6.62 10.05
C PRO A 37 -7.99 7.45 8.87
N GLY A 38 -8.56 6.79 7.88
CA GLY A 38 -9.11 7.42 6.69
C GLY A 38 -8.12 7.60 5.56
N GLN A 39 -6.85 7.30 5.78
CA GLN A 39 -5.83 7.45 4.75
C GLN A 39 -5.77 6.21 3.86
N ILE A 40 -5.33 6.43 2.62
CA ILE A 40 -5.15 5.36 1.64
C ILE A 40 -3.69 4.98 1.62
N VAL A 41 -3.43 3.68 1.67
CA VAL A 41 -2.09 3.12 1.45
C VAL A 41 -2.06 2.55 0.05
N ARG A 42 -1.00 2.87 -0.68
CA ARG A 42 -0.80 2.39 -2.04
C ARG A 42 0.43 1.52 -2.11
N TRP A 43 0.27 0.34 -2.73
CA TRP A 43 1.39 -0.56 -3.04
C TRP A 43 1.63 -0.54 -4.53
N PHE A 44 2.89 -0.44 -4.93
CA PHE A 44 3.29 -0.45 -6.33
C PHE A 44 4.31 -1.54 -6.56
N ASN A 45 4.05 -2.41 -7.55
CA ASN A 45 4.98 -3.47 -7.90
C ASN A 45 6.04 -2.95 -8.88
N ASP A 46 7.20 -2.61 -8.32
CA ASP A 46 8.37 -2.14 -9.07
C ASP A 46 9.41 -3.25 -9.17
N ASP A 47 8.95 -4.50 -9.15
CA ASP A 47 9.80 -5.68 -9.28
C ASP A 47 9.60 -6.31 -10.65
N THR A 48 10.44 -7.29 -10.99
CA THR A 48 10.31 -8.07 -12.22
C THR A 48 9.43 -9.30 -12.04
N ALA A 49 9.06 -9.62 -10.79
CA ALA A 49 8.18 -10.74 -10.47
C ALA A 49 6.81 -10.24 -10.06
N ALA A 50 5.78 -11.07 -10.24
CA ALA A 50 4.45 -10.78 -9.73
C ALA A 50 4.41 -10.97 -8.21
N HIS A 51 3.56 -10.20 -7.54
CA HIS A 51 3.40 -10.25 -6.09
C HIS A 51 1.92 -10.15 -5.72
N THR A 52 1.62 -10.34 -4.45
CA THR A 52 0.31 -10.02 -3.87
C THR A 52 0.51 -9.18 -2.62
N VAL A 53 -0.54 -8.48 -2.21
CA VAL A 53 -0.63 -7.82 -0.91
C VAL A 53 -1.82 -8.46 -0.20
N SER A 54 -1.53 -9.35 0.72
CA SER A 54 -2.57 -10.20 1.30
C SER A 54 -2.55 -10.07 2.82
N ALA A 55 -3.67 -9.64 3.40
CA ALA A 55 -3.76 -9.52 4.85
C ALA A 55 -3.44 -10.85 5.51
N SER A 56 -2.63 -10.81 6.58
CA SER A 56 -2.25 -12.04 7.29
C SER A 56 -3.45 -12.73 7.92
N ASP A 57 -4.51 -11.98 8.25
CA ASP A 57 -5.73 -12.54 8.81
C ASP A 57 -6.77 -12.92 7.75
N GLY A 58 -6.45 -12.74 6.47
CA GLY A 58 -7.33 -13.12 5.37
C GLY A 58 -8.46 -12.16 5.08
N THR A 59 -8.53 -11.00 5.72
CA THR A 59 -9.68 -10.10 5.59
C THR A 59 -9.66 -9.27 4.30
N TRP A 60 -8.52 -9.15 3.64
CA TRP A 60 -8.42 -8.47 2.34
C TRP A 60 -7.22 -9.00 1.56
N ASP A 61 -7.27 -8.83 0.24
CA ASP A 61 -6.28 -9.39 -0.67
C ASP A 61 -6.30 -8.59 -1.97
N SER A 62 -5.13 -8.25 -2.46
CA SER A 62 -5.02 -7.52 -3.73
C SER A 62 -5.27 -8.41 -4.95
N GLY A 63 -5.10 -9.71 -4.80
CA GLY A 63 -4.96 -10.59 -5.94
C GLY A 63 -3.59 -10.45 -6.59
N ASN A 64 -3.41 -11.02 -7.76
CA ASN A 64 -2.14 -11.00 -8.48
C ASN A 64 -1.82 -9.60 -8.98
N LEU A 65 -0.61 -9.13 -8.67
CA LEU A 65 -0.11 -7.84 -9.13
C LEU A 65 1.12 -8.10 -10.03
N PRO A 66 0.97 -8.06 -11.35
CA PRO A 66 2.12 -8.17 -12.22
C PRO A 66 3.04 -6.94 -12.11
N PRO A 67 4.26 -7.02 -12.64
CA PRO A 67 5.14 -5.84 -12.65
C PRO A 67 4.44 -4.62 -13.22
N GLY A 68 4.57 -3.49 -12.53
CA GLY A 68 3.94 -2.23 -12.92
C GLY A 68 2.54 -2.02 -12.36
N ALA A 69 1.93 -3.03 -11.76
CA ALA A 69 0.58 -2.90 -11.19
C ALA A 69 0.63 -2.30 -9.79
N SER A 70 -0.49 -1.72 -9.38
CA SER A 70 -0.62 -1.16 -8.04
C SER A 70 -1.94 -1.58 -7.41
N PHE A 71 -1.99 -1.47 -6.08
CA PHE A 71 -3.14 -1.79 -5.27
C PHE A 71 -3.27 -0.70 -4.21
N GLU A 72 -4.50 -0.27 -3.95
CA GLU A 72 -4.77 0.75 -2.94
C GLU A 72 -5.84 0.27 -1.98
N ARG A 73 -5.69 0.64 -0.71
CA ARG A 73 -6.69 0.33 0.29
C ARG A 73 -6.72 1.45 1.33
N ARG A 74 -7.94 1.87 1.69
CA ARG A 74 -8.13 2.82 2.77
C ARG A 74 -8.22 2.07 4.09
N PHE A 75 -7.60 2.64 5.13
CA PHE A 75 -7.62 2.10 6.49
C PHE A 75 -8.34 3.09 7.39
N ASP A 76 -9.51 2.72 7.88
CA ASP A 76 -10.37 3.62 8.64
C ASP A 76 -10.25 3.45 10.14
N VAL A 77 -9.68 2.34 10.60
CA VAL A 77 -9.69 1.97 12.03
C VAL A 77 -8.26 1.89 12.53
N PRO A 78 -7.96 2.48 13.72
CA PRO A 78 -6.64 2.29 14.31
C PRO A 78 -6.35 0.82 14.59
N GLY A 79 -5.09 0.44 14.42
CA GLY A 79 -4.67 -0.93 14.65
C GLY A 79 -3.39 -1.28 13.92
N THR A 80 -3.00 -2.54 14.04
CA THR A 80 -1.85 -3.11 13.39
C THR A 80 -2.33 -4.10 12.34
N PHE A 81 -1.92 -3.91 11.09
CA PHE A 81 -2.41 -4.69 9.97
C PHE A 81 -1.23 -5.32 9.24
N PRO A 82 -0.84 -6.55 9.63
CA PRO A 82 0.22 -7.27 8.94
C PRO A 82 -0.28 -7.88 7.64
N TYR A 83 0.60 -7.96 6.67
CA TYR A 83 0.29 -8.54 5.37
C TYR A 83 1.51 -9.26 4.79
N VAL A 84 1.27 -10.09 3.79
CA VAL A 84 2.30 -10.91 3.16
C VAL A 84 2.07 -10.94 1.65
N CYS A 85 3.11 -11.34 0.92
CA CYS A 85 2.96 -11.82 -0.45
C CYS A 85 2.84 -13.34 -0.41
N VAL A 86 1.76 -13.89 -0.97
CA VAL A 86 1.53 -15.32 -0.89
C VAL A 86 2.46 -16.13 -1.81
N TYR A 87 3.12 -15.47 -2.76
CA TYR A 87 4.04 -16.15 -3.69
C TYR A 87 5.45 -16.33 -3.12
N HIS A 88 5.83 -15.52 -2.14
CA HIS A 88 7.22 -15.46 -1.67
C HIS A 88 7.23 -15.57 -0.14
N PRO A 89 7.51 -16.76 0.40
CA PRO A 89 7.61 -16.92 1.85
C PRO A 89 8.61 -15.93 2.45
N GLY A 90 8.23 -15.30 3.55
CA GLY A 90 9.07 -14.31 4.20
C GLY A 90 8.91 -12.89 3.69
N MET A 91 8.21 -12.67 2.58
CA MET A 91 7.93 -11.33 2.10
C MET A 91 6.72 -10.77 2.86
N ALA A 92 6.98 -9.90 3.82
CA ALA A 92 5.98 -9.42 4.77
C ALA A 92 6.12 -7.93 5.05
N GLY A 93 5.02 -7.31 5.43
CA GLY A 93 4.99 -5.91 5.83
C GLY A 93 3.89 -5.65 6.83
N THR A 94 3.82 -4.42 7.32
CA THR A 94 2.83 -4.02 8.32
C THR A 94 2.38 -2.58 8.07
N VAL A 95 1.08 -2.36 8.18
CA VAL A 95 0.52 -1.00 8.24
C VAL A 95 0.11 -0.75 9.68
N LEU A 96 0.66 0.32 10.28
CA LEU A 96 0.25 0.80 11.58
C LEU A 96 -0.68 1.99 11.37
N VAL A 97 -1.92 1.88 11.83
CA VAL A 97 -2.89 2.97 11.76
C VAL A 97 -3.02 3.51 13.18
N THR A 98 -2.57 4.75 13.38
CA THR A 98 -2.55 5.36 14.70
C THR A 98 -3.48 6.57 14.71
N ALA A 99 -4.31 6.65 15.74
CA ALA A 99 -5.15 7.83 15.94
C ALA A 99 -4.26 9.02 16.36
N PRO A 100 -4.65 10.25 15.96
CA PRO A 100 -3.90 11.44 16.37
C PRO A 100 -3.96 11.65 17.87
#